data_81e4d57b95c4f990e8335ef185605c5f
#
_entry.id   81e4d57b95c4f990e8335ef185605c5f
#
_cell.length_a   1.000
_cell.length_b   1.000
_cell.length_c   1.000
_cell.angle_alpha   90.00
_cell.angle_beta   90.00
_cell.angle_gamma   90.00
#
_symmetry.space_group_name_H-M   'P 1'
#
loop_
_entity.id
_entity.type
_entity.pdbx_description
1 polymer ?
#
loop_
_entity_poly.entity_id
_entity_poly.type
_entity_poly.pdbx_seq_one_letter_code
_entity_poly.pdbx_strand_id
1 'polypeptide(L)'
;MQYREYGKTGHKVSRLGFGAMRLPMAGDHVDMDLAVSIMQRAFDLGVNYVDSAVGYCNGESQIAVGKAIKGRRDSLFVSTKNGYRGEDGDEWQKFLDQSLERIEVDYIDFYHLHGLRWETYQRQLGTGKPI
;
A
#
# COMPACT_ATOMS: atom_id res chain seq x y z
N MET A 1 11.06 -19.01 0.41
CA MET A 1 11.25 -17.56 0.17
C MET A 1 12.50 -17.08 0.88
N GLN A 2 13.24 -16.12 0.30
CA GLN A 2 14.36 -15.46 0.98
C GLN A 2 13.90 -14.10 1.52
N TYR A 3 14.41 -13.71 2.71
CA TYR A 3 14.05 -12.46 3.37
C TYR A 3 15.27 -11.56 3.56
N ARG A 4 15.07 -10.24 3.64
CA ARG A 4 16.09 -9.23 3.91
C ARG A 4 15.56 -8.19 4.89
N GLU A 5 16.46 -7.58 5.65
CA GLU A 5 16.11 -6.43 6.45
C GLU A 5 15.66 -5.26 5.56
N TYR A 6 14.58 -4.61 5.94
CA TYR A 6 14.04 -3.44 5.23
C TYR A 6 14.70 -2.18 5.78
N GLY A 7 15.83 -1.82 5.19
CA GLY A 7 16.62 -0.68 5.66
C GLY A 7 17.06 -0.85 7.12
N LYS A 8 16.79 0.17 7.94
CA LYS A 8 17.07 0.19 9.39
C LYS A 8 15.81 0.03 10.24
N THR A 9 14.72 -0.49 9.68
CA THR A 9 13.43 -0.61 10.38
C THR A 9 13.36 -1.78 11.36
N GLY A 10 14.28 -2.73 11.29
CA GLY A 10 14.23 -3.99 12.04
C GLY A 10 13.26 -5.03 11.48
N HIS A 11 12.53 -4.70 10.42
CA HIS A 11 11.59 -5.62 9.76
C HIS A 11 12.30 -6.48 8.71
N LYS A 12 11.92 -7.77 8.64
CA LYS A 12 12.39 -8.69 7.60
C LYS A 12 11.31 -8.91 6.55
N VAL A 13 11.55 -8.40 5.36
CA VAL A 13 10.63 -8.54 4.23
C VAL A 13 11.14 -9.58 3.22
N SER A 14 10.22 -10.22 2.52
CA SER A 14 10.55 -11.13 1.42
C SER A 14 11.25 -10.34 0.29
N ARG A 15 12.25 -10.97 -0.33
CA ARG A 15 12.96 -10.33 -1.47
C ARG A 15 12.07 -10.05 -2.65
N LEU A 16 10.97 -10.79 -2.79
CA LEU A 16 9.90 -10.53 -3.74
C LEU A 16 8.71 -9.95 -2.97
N GLY A 17 8.31 -8.72 -3.32
CA GLY A 17 7.07 -8.09 -2.86
C GLY A 17 5.96 -8.28 -3.91
N PHE A 18 4.72 -8.23 -3.47
CA PHE A 18 3.56 -8.25 -4.36
C PHE A 18 3.10 -6.82 -4.65
N GLY A 19 3.20 -6.37 -5.91
CA GLY A 19 2.69 -5.08 -6.36
C GLY A 19 1.26 -5.19 -6.89
N ALA A 20 0.31 -4.55 -6.23
CA ALA A 20 -1.12 -4.60 -6.58
C ALA A 20 -1.54 -3.49 -7.58
N MET A 21 -0.60 -2.97 -8.36
CA MET A 21 -0.89 -1.93 -9.36
C MET A 21 -1.63 -2.47 -10.60
N ARG A 22 -1.40 -3.74 -10.93
CA ARG A 22 -1.94 -4.38 -12.14
C ARG A 22 -2.56 -5.73 -11.78
N LEU A 23 -3.69 -5.66 -11.06
CA LEU A 23 -4.49 -6.84 -10.76
C LEU A 23 -5.29 -7.28 -12.00
N PRO A 24 -5.74 -8.53 -12.06
CA PRO A 24 -6.67 -8.98 -13.09
C PRO A 24 -7.92 -8.11 -13.12
N MET A 25 -8.36 -7.74 -14.32
CA MET A 25 -9.51 -6.87 -14.53
C MET A 25 -10.62 -7.62 -15.29
N ALA A 26 -11.86 -7.38 -14.89
CA ALA A 26 -13.07 -7.76 -15.60
C ALA A 26 -13.77 -6.47 -16.09
N GLY A 27 -13.49 -6.06 -17.31
CA GLY A 27 -13.85 -4.73 -17.79
C GLY A 27 -13.10 -3.64 -17.03
N ASP A 28 -13.83 -2.68 -16.48
CA ASP A 28 -13.27 -1.55 -15.71
C ASP A 28 -13.11 -1.86 -14.22
N HIS A 29 -13.48 -3.05 -13.77
CA HIS A 29 -13.41 -3.47 -12.38
C HIS A 29 -12.35 -4.56 -12.17
N VAL A 30 -11.81 -4.65 -10.94
CA VAL A 30 -10.94 -5.76 -10.55
C VAL A 30 -11.75 -7.06 -10.53
N ASP A 31 -11.24 -8.11 -11.20
CA ASP A 31 -11.70 -9.46 -10.95
C ASP A 31 -11.30 -9.85 -9.52
N MET A 32 -12.17 -9.55 -8.58
CA MET A 32 -11.88 -9.62 -7.14
C MET A 32 -11.49 -11.04 -6.71
N ASP A 33 -12.21 -12.05 -7.18
CA ASP A 33 -11.97 -13.44 -6.78
C ASP A 33 -10.61 -13.92 -7.28
N LEU A 34 -10.31 -13.63 -8.53
CA LEU A 34 -9.02 -13.99 -9.12
C LEU A 34 -7.86 -13.18 -8.47
N ALA A 35 -8.03 -11.87 -8.30
CA ALA A 35 -7.03 -11.01 -7.70
C ALA A 35 -6.69 -11.44 -6.26
N VAL A 36 -7.71 -11.69 -5.44
CA VAL A 36 -7.56 -12.17 -4.07
C VAL A 36 -6.86 -13.53 -4.03
N SER A 37 -7.28 -14.48 -4.87
CA SER A 37 -6.68 -15.81 -4.93
C SER A 37 -5.19 -15.79 -5.30
N ILE A 38 -4.80 -14.93 -6.26
CA ILE A 38 -3.40 -14.75 -6.67
C ILE A 38 -2.57 -14.16 -5.52
N MET A 39 -3.07 -13.14 -4.83
CA MET A 39 -2.37 -12.55 -3.68
C MET A 39 -2.22 -13.54 -2.55
N GLN A 40 -3.28 -14.26 -2.19
CA GLN A 40 -3.23 -15.30 -1.15
C GLN A 40 -2.24 -16.39 -1.51
N ARG A 41 -2.21 -16.83 -2.77
CA ARG A 41 -1.22 -17.79 -3.24
C ARG A 41 0.21 -17.28 -3.11
N ALA A 42 0.47 -16.00 -3.41
CA ALA A 42 1.79 -15.40 -3.21
C ALA A 42 2.18 -15.39 -1.72
N PHE A 43 1.25 -15.07 -0.83
CA PHE A 43 1.49 -15.10 0.63
C PHE A 43 1.77 -16.53 1.13
N ASP A 44 1.04 -17.53 0.64
CA ASP A 44 1.29 -18.95 0.96
C ASP A 44 2.68 -19.41 0.50
N LEU A 45 3.23 -18.82 -0.54
CA LEU A 45 4.59 -19.06 -1.02
C LEU A 45 5.67 -18.25 -0.26
N GLY A 46 5.26 -17.48 0.76
CA GLY A 46 6.13 -16.75 1.68
C GLY A 46 6.39 -15.30 1.27
N VAL A 47 5.65 -14.72 0.33
CA VAL A 47 5.65 -13.27 0.14
C VAL A 47 4.97 -12.65 1.35
N ASN A 48 5.66 -11.73 2.04
CA ASN A 48 5.12 -11.04 3.21
C ASN A 48 5.05 -9.52 3.08
N TYR A 49 5.22 -9.00 1.87
CA TYR A 49 5.13 -7.57 1.56
C TYR A 49 4.18 -7.35 0.40
N VAL A 50 3.14 -6.53 0.60
CA VAL A 50 2.19 -6.13 -0.44
C VAL A 50 2.12 -4.62 -0.57
N ASP A 51 2.18 -4.12 -1.80
CA ASP A 51 2.17 -2.69 -2.12
C ASP A 51 0.98 -2.30 -2.99
N SER A 52 0.27 -1.24 -2.58
CA SER A 52 -0.87 -0.68 -3.26
C SER A 52 -0.79 0.85 -3.39
N ALA A 53 -1.80 1.47 -3.95
CA ALA A 53 -2.04 2.91 -3.90
C ALA A 53 -3.52 3.21 -4.17
N VAL A 54 -3.98 4.40 -3.75
CA VAL A 54 -5.37 4.84 -3.86
C VAL A 54 -5.92 4.75 -5.29
N GLY A 55 -5.13 5.16 -6.29
CA GLY A 55 -5.56 5.21 -7.70
C GLY A 55 -5.31 3.93 -8.51
N TYR A 56 -4.76 2.86 -7.93
CA TYR A 56 -4.48 1.64 -8.68
C TYR A 56 -5.75 0.86 -8.99
N CYS A 57 -5.81 0.29 -10.21
CA CYS A 57 -6.95 -0.51 -10.67
C CYS A 57 -8.28 0.25 -10.51
N ASN A 58 -8.36 1.47 -11.04
CA ASN A 58 -9.54 2.35 -10.94
C ASN A 58 -10.02 2.59 -9.49
N GLY A 59 -9.09 2.58 -8.52
CA GLY A 59 -9.37 2.79 -7.10
C GLY A 59 -9.70 1.52 -6.31
N GLU A 60 -9.71 0.34 -6.93
CA GLU A 60 -10.13 -0.91 -6.28
C GLU A 60 -8.98 -1.73 -5.71
N SER A 61 -7.71 -1.36 -6.00
CA SER A 61 -6.55 -2.13 -5.56
C SER A 61 -6.45 -2.26 -4.03
N GLN A 62 -6.70 -1.18 -3.27
CA GLN A 62 -6.68 -1.22 -1.82
C GLN A 62 -7.76 -2.14 -1.24
N ILE A 63 -8.95 -2.15 -1.84
CA ILE A 63 -10.06 -3.04 -1.45
C ILE A 63 -9.66 -4.51 -1.69
N ALA A 64 -9.06 -4.80 -2.84
CA ALA A 64 -8.60 -6.15 -3.15
C ALA A 64 -7.51 -6.63 -2.18
N VAL A 65 -6.56 -5.73 -1.83
CA VAL A 65 -5.54 -6.02 -0.81
C VAL A 65 -6.19 -6.32 0.54
N GLY A 66 -7.12 -5.50 1.00
CA GLY A 66 -7.84 -5.70 2.26
C GLY A 66 -8.50 -7.08 2.34
N LYS A 67 -9.21 -7.48 1.28
CA LYS A 67 -9.80 -8.82 1.18
C LYS A 67 -8.75 -9.94 1.22
N ALA A 68 -7.62 -9.76 0.53
CA ALA A 68 -6.59 -10.79 0.43
C ALA A 68 -5.85 -11.03 1.74
N ILE A 69 -5.66 -9.96 2.57
CA ILE A 69 -4.93 -10.05 3.84
C ILE A 69 -5.81 -10.44 5.05
N LYS A 70 -7.12 -10.55 4.85
CA LYS A 70 -8.07 -10.88 5.92
C LYS A 70 -7.67 -12.19 6.61
N GLY A 71 -7.57 -12.14 7.94
CA GLY A 71 -7.16 -13.28 8.77
C GLY A 71 -5.64 -13.57 8.78
N ARG A 72 -4.82 -12.77 8.08
CA ARG A 72 -3.34 -12.93 8.05
C ARG A 72 -2.58 -11.61 8.18
N ARG A 73 -3.25 -10.53 8.60
CA ARG A 73 -2.69 -9.16 8.68
C ARG A 73 -1.35 -9.11 9.43
N ASP A 74 -1.24 -9.79 10.56
CA ASP A 74 -0.06 -9.76 11.43
C ASP A 74 1.17 -10.46 10.84
N SER A 75 0.98 -11.25 9.79
CA SER A 75 2.07 -11.94 9.07
C SER A 75 2.57 -11.19 7.83
N LEU A 76 1.97 -10.03 7.53
CA LEU A 76 2.21 -9.29 6.30
C LEU A 76 2.57 -7.83 6.59
N PHE A 77 3.44 -7.28 5.76
CA PHE A 77 3.72 -5.85 5.69
C PHE A 77 2.88 -5.23 4.58
N VAL A 78 2.01 -4.31 4.96
CA VAL A 78 1.13 -3.58 4.05
C VAL A 78 1.74 -2.21 3.75
N SER A 79 1.95 -1.96 2.47
CA SER A 79 2.46 -0.69 1.96
C SER A 79 1.41 -0.02 1.09
N THR A 80 1.22 1.28 1.27
CA THR A 80 0.44 2.10 0.35
C THR A 80 0.99 3.52 0.27
N LYS A 81 0.31 4.41 -0.46
CA LYS A 81 0.89 5.70 -0.82
C LYS A 81 -0.13 6.81 -0.67
N ASN A 82 0.31 7.94 -0.10
CA ASN A 82 -0.44 9.18 -0.10
C ASN A 82 -0.29 9.90 -1.44
N GLY A 83 -1.40 10.17 -2.11
CA GLY A 83 -1.44 10.90 -3.39
C GLY A 83 -1.64 12.40 -3.24
N TYR A 84 -1.81 12.93 -2.03
CA TYR A 84 -2.03 14.34 -1.79
C TYR A 84 -0.84 15.19 -2.22
N ARG A 85 -1.11 16.34 -2.84
CA ARG A 85 -0.08 17.24 -3.41
C ARG A 85 -0.05 18.62 -2.78
N GLY A 86 -0.98 18.91 -1.87
CA GLY A 86 -1.08 20.19 -1.17
C GLY A 86 -0.17 20.30 0.04
N GLU A 87 -0.42 21.30 0.88
CA GLU A 87 0.34 21.61 2.09
C GLU A 87 -0.53 21.55 3.37
N ASP A 88 -1.78 21.14 3.25
CA ASP A 88 -2.72 21.01 4.37
C ASP A 88 -2.55 19.63 5.03
N GLY A 89 -2.14 19.63 6.30
CA GLY A 89 -1.92 18.42 7.07
C GLY A 89 -3.20 17.63 7.35
N ASP A 90 -4.33 18.33 7.54
CA ASP A 90 -5.63 17.68 7.78
C ASP A 90 -6.12 16.97 6.51
N GLU A 91 -5.94 17.59 5.35
CA GLU A 91 -6.22 16.96 4.07
C GLU A 91 -5.28 15.76 3.81
N TRP A 92 -4.00 15.89 4.17
CA TRP A 92 -3.05 14.77 4.08
C TRP A 92 -3.48 13.58 4.95
N GLN A 93 -3.95 13.86 6.18
CA GLN A 93 -4.45 12.83 7.09
C GLN A 93 -5.67 12.11 6.53
N LYS A 94 -6.62 12.82 5.91
CA LYS A 94 -7.80 12.19 5.27
C LYS A 94 -7.43 11.13 4.23
N PHE A 95 -6.34 11.31 3.49
CA PHE A 95 -5.86 10.30 2.53
C PHE A 95 -5.35 9.03 3.24
N LEU A 96 -4.75 9.17 4.43
CA LEU A 96 -4.37 8.02 5.25
C LEU A 96 -5.62 7.30 5.77
N ASP A 97 -6.56 8.04 6.35
CA ASP A 97 -7.80 7.48 6.90
C ASP A 97 -8.60 6.72 5.83
N GLN A 98 -8.73 7.27 4.63
CA GLN A 98 -9.34 6.58 3.49
C GLN A 98 -8.61 5.29 3.09
N SER A 99 -7.27 5.29 3.20
CA SER A 99 -6.49 4.09 2.89
C SER A 99 -6.70 3.01 3.94
N LEU A 100 -6.75 3.36 5.23
CA LEU A 100 -7.06 2.46 6.34
C LEU A 100 -8.46 1.84 6.17
N GLU A 101 -9.46 2.68 5.87
CA GLU A 101 -10.84 2.25 5.62
C GLU A 101 -10.94 1.28 4.44
N ARG A 102 -10.31 1.60 3.30
CA ARG A 102 -10.37 0.76 2.08
C ARG A 102 -9.70 -0.58 2.24
N ILE A 103 -8.58 -0.62 2.97
CA ILE A 103 -7.82 -1.85 3.23
C ILE A 103 -8.47 -2.62 4.41
N GLU A 104 -9.35 -2.00 5.19
CA GLU A 104 -9.97 -2.55 6.39
C GLU A 104 -8.93 -2.95 7.45
N VAL A 105 -8.00 -2.04 7.78
CA VAL A 105 -6.94 -2.25 8.77
C VAL A 105 -6.79 -1.07 9.72
N ASP A 106 -6.29 -1.32 10.93
CA ASP A 106 -6.05 -0.29 11.94
C ASP A 106 -4.71 0.45 11.72
N TYR A 107 -3.79 -0.13 10.94
CA TYR A 107 -2.49 0.46 10.65
C TYR A 107 -1.93 0.00 9.30
N ILE A 108 -1.04 0.83 8.75
CA ILE A 108 -0.23 0.56 7.56
C ILE A 108 1.23 0.53 7.99
N ASP A 109 1.99 -0.49 7.55
CA ASP A 109 3.40 -0.65 7.95
C ASP A 109 4.30 0.36 7.24
N PHE A 110 4.05 0.62 5.96
CA PHE A 110 4.85 1.54 5.15
C PHE A 110 3.95 2.48 4.36
N TYR A 111 3.98 3.78 4.70
CA TYR A 111 3.19 4.79 4.03
C TYR A 111 4.09 5.76 3.27
N HIS A 112 3.97 5.78 1.96
CA HIS A 112 4.84 6.51 1.06
C HIS A 112 4.20 7.78 0.51
N LEU A 113 5.00 8.75 0.11
CA LEU A 113 4.56 9.84 -0.76
C LEU A 113 4.54 9.35 -2.20
N HIS A 114 3.37 9.41 -2.85
CA HIS A 114 3.18 8.85 -4.18
C HIS A 114 3.80 9.73 -5.26
N GLY A 115 4.73 9.19 -6.05
CA GLY A 115 5.35 9.90 -7.16
C GLY A 115 6.10 11.16 -6.72
N LEU A 116 6.87 11.04 -5.66
CA LEU A 116 7.65 12.14 -5.07
C LEU A 116 8.61 12.73 -6.11
N ARG A 117 8.58 14.06 -6.23
CA ARG A 117 9.51 14.88 -7.00
C ARG A 117 10.20 15.86 -6.06
N TRP A 118 11.32 16.43 -6.47
CA TRP A 118 12.08 17.36 -5.64
C TRP A 118 11.24 18.56 -5.18
N GLU A 119 10.47 19.14 -6.08
CA GLU A 119 9.60 20.27 -5.77
C GLU A 119 8.49 19.89 -4.77
N THR A 120 7.90 18.70 -4.92
CA THR A 120 6.89 18.18 -4.00
C THR A 120 7.51 17.88 -2.64
N TYR A 121 8.71 17.29 -2.61
CA TYR A 121 9.46 17.06 -1.38
C TYR A 121 9.72 18.36 -0.62
N GLN A 122 10.26 19.38 -1.30
CA GLN A 122 10.54 20.68 -0.68
C GLN A 122 9.28 21.35 -0.14
N ARG A 123 8.17 21.23 -0.85
CA ARG A 123 6.90 21.82 -0.47
C ARG A 123 6.23 21.10 0.72
N GLN A 124 6.26 19.78 0.77
CA GLN A 124 5.55 18.99 1.78
C GLN A 124 6.40 18.64 2.98
N LEU A 125 7.69 18.37 2.80
CA LEU A 125 8.61 17.86 3.83
C LEU A 125 9.79 18.79 4.10
N GLY A 126 9.89 19.91 3.40
CA GLY A 126 10.96 20.90 3.62
C GLY A 126 10.88 21.49 5.03
N THR A 127 11.99 22.09 5.50
CA THR A 127 12.08 22.69 6.83
C THR A 127 10.91 23.63 7.14
N GLY A 128 10.22 23.41 8.25
CA GLY A 128 9.07 24.20 8.68
C GLY A 128 7.74 23.82 8.01
N LYS A 129 7.66 22.69 7.32
CA LYS A 129 6.43 22.19 6.69
C LYS A 129 5.65 21.24 7.61
N PRO A 130 4.33 21.07 7.39
CA PRO A 130 3.43 20.39 8.33
C PRO A 130 3.52 18.86 8.33
N ILE A 131 4.25 18.27 7.39
CA ILE A 131 4.40 16.80 7.30
C ILE A 131 5.83 16.40 7.60
#